data_07aeda7571087aee3fc64dd8162019f6
#
_entry.id   07aeda7571087aee3fc64dd8162019f6
#
_cell.length_a   1.000
_cell.length_b   1.000
_cell.length_c   1.000
_cell.angle_alpha   90.00
_cell.angle_beta   90.00
_cell.angle_gamma   90.00
#
_symmetry.space_group_name_H-M   'P 1'
#
loop_
_entity.id
_entity.type
_entity.pdbx_description
1 polymer ?
#
loop_
_entity_poly.entity_id
_entity_poly.type
_entity_poly.pdbx_seq_one_letter_code
_entity_poly.pdbx_strand_id
1 'polypeptide(L)'
;HIYGSVGKATPASETLLSDPAIVAGIAKAVLEPNPNVPWDEWVGDYGLVRDAIENVYPDKFANFNERLFEPGGFWKGNPASHRKWETESGKAEFNVPRAMDASGIAPAEGRMRLITLRSNDQFNTTIYGYDDRFRGISGTRMVAMMNKADIAKLGLSDGQTIALESDADDGEDRVVEGLRVVEYNIPEGCIGGYYPELNYL
;
A
#
# COMPACT_ATOMS: atom_id res chain seq x y z
N HIS A 1 16.44 -4.47 10.20
CA HIS A 1 17.76 -4.33 9.61
C HIS A 1 17.71 -3.44 8.37
N ILE A 2 18.80 -2.72 8.12
CA ILE A 2 19.03 -1.91 6.94
C ILE A 2 20.27 -2.47 6.26
N TYR A 3 20.17 -2.76 4.97
CA TYR A 3 21.29 -3.22 4.13
C TYR A 3 21.16 -2.67 2.73
N GLY A 4 22.30 -2.51 2.08
CA GLY A 4 22.37 -1.98 0.72
C GLY A 4 22.01 -2.98 -0.34
N SER A 5 21.51 -2.46 -1.44
CA SER A 5 21.39 -3.18 -2.69
C SER A 5 22.03 -2.37 -3.81
N VAL A 6 22.56 -3.06 -4.79
CA VAL A 6 23.15 -2.43 -5.98
C VAL A 6 22.37 -2.95 -7.19
N GLY A 7 21.87 -2.04 -8.01
CA GLY A 7 21.22 -2.38 -9.27
C GLY A 7 22.18 -3.09 -10.21
N LYS A 8 21.71 -4.16 -10.87
CA LYS A 8 22.49 -4.96 -11.82
C LYS A 8 21.90 -4.98 -13.22
N ALA A 9 20.63 -4.64 -13.35
CA ALA A 9 19.94 -4.64 -14.62
C ALA A 9 20.22 -3.34 -15.38
N THR A 10 20.42 -3.48 -16.70
CA THR A 10 20.44 -2.32 -17.59
C THR A 10 19.00 -1.84 -17.76
N PRO A 11 18.73 -0.52 -17.60
CA PRO A 11 17.41 0.02 -17.86
C PRO A 11 16.92 -0.30 -19.29
N ALA A 12 15.63 -0.53 -19.44
CA ALA A 12 15.03 -0.83 -20.75
C ALA A 12 15.10 0.35 -21.73
N SER A 13 15.30 1.57 -21.23
CA SER A 13 15.46 2.79 -22.02
C SER A 13 16.35 3.77 -21.26
N GLU A 14 17.14 4.54 -22.00
CA GLU A 14 17.95 5.65 -21.47
C GLU A 14 17.10 6.81 -20.92
N THR A 15 15.83 6.85 -21.28
CA THR A 15 14.88 7.88 -20.81
C THR A 15 14.22 7.53 -19.48
N LEU A 16 14.45 6.32 -18.96
CA LEU A 16 13.92 5.93 -17.64
C LEU A 16 14.71 6.66 -16.54
N LEU A 17 13.93 7.26 -15.64
CA LEU A 17 14.46 7.94 -14.46
C LEU A 17 14.22 7.07 -13.22
N SER A 18 15.12 7.18 -12.24
CA SER A 18 14.88 6.61 -10.92
C SER A 18 13.80 7.40 -10.17
N ASP A 19 13.11 6.75 -9.22
CA ASP A 19 12.11 7.42 -8.38
C ASP A 19 12.66 8.69 -7.72
N PRO A 20 13.89 8.69 -7.13
CA PRO A 20 14.49 9.92 -6.61
C PRO A 20 14.72 11.01 -7.68
N ALA A 21 15.10 10.64 -8.90
CA ALA A 21 15.27 11.61 -9.99
C ALA A 21 13.95 12.26 -10.39
N ILE A 22 12.86 11.48 -10.43
CA ILE A 22 11.51 12.00 -10.73
C ILE A 22 11.09 12.98 -9.63
N VAL A 23 11.23 12.59 -8.36
CA VAL A 23 10.87 13.45 -7.23
C VAL A 23 11.71 14.75 -7.22
N ALA A 24 13.01 14.64 -7.44
CA ALA A 24 13.91 15.80 -7.53
C ALA A 24 13.51 16.73 -8.69
N GLY A 25 13.13 16.16 -9.84
CA GLY A 25 12.64 16.91 -10.99
C GLY A 25 11.36 17.70 -10.67
N ILE A 26 10.41 17.07 -10.01
CA ILE A 26 9.16 17.73 -9.55
C ILE A 26 9.50 18.82 -8.53
N ALA A 27 10.35 18.54 -7.53
CA ALA A 27 10.72 19.50 -6.51
C ALA A 27 11.38 20.74 -7.12
N LYS A 28 12.30 20.57 -8.05
CA LYS A 28 12.97 21.67 -8.76
C LYS A 28 12.02 22.52 -9.61
N ALA A 29 10.92 21.92 -10.09
CA ALA A 29 9.93 22.62 -10.91
C ALA A 29 8.94 23.45 -10.07
N VAL A 30 8.69 23.08 -8.81
CA VAL A 30 7.64 23.69 -7.98
C VAL A 30 8.14 24.41 -6.75
N LEU A 31 9.38 24.18 -6.32
CA LEU A 31 9.95 24.80 -5.12
C LEU A 31 10.98 25.87 -5.50
N GLU A 32 11.06 26.90 -4.67
CA GLU A 32 12.15 27.86 -4.75
C GLU A 32 13.51 27.17 -4.51
N PRO A 33 14.56 27.59 -5.21
CA PRO A 33 15.89 27.01 -5.04
C PRO A 33 16.37 27.09 -3.59
N ASN A 34 16.82 25.97 -3.04
CA ASN A 34 17.41 25.89 -1.71
C ASN A 34 18.88 25.41 -1.83
N PRO A 35 19.86 26.26 -1.51
CA PRO A 35 21.26 25.87 -1.64
C PRO A 35 21.71 24.75 -0.69
N ASN A 36 20.90 24.46 0.35
CA ASN A 36 21.15 23.36 1.27
C ASN A 36 20.60 22.00 0.79
N VAL A 37 19.93 21.99 -0.37
CA VAL A 37 19.32 20.77 -0.94
C VAL A 37 19.81 20.60 -2.39
N PRO A 38 21.00 20.04 -2.58
CA PRO A 38 21.60 19.85 -3.89
C PRO A 38 20.99 18.64 -4.62
N TRP A 39 19.79 18.81 -5.16
CA TRP A 39 18.99 17.72 -5.77
C TRP A 39 19.77 16.91 -6.81
N ASP A 40 20.50 17.57 -7.70
CA ASP A 40 21.20 16.89 -8.79
C ASP A 40 22.39 16.06 -8.28
N GLU A 41 23.11 16.57 -7.29
CA GLU A 41 24.21 15.84 -6.65
C GLU A 41 23.68 14.61 -5.90
N TRP A 42 22.59 14.77 -5.16
CA TRP A 42 21.95 13.67 -4.43
C TRP A 42 21.39 12.58 -5.34
N VAL A 43 20.85 12.95 -6.50
CA VAL A 43 20.40 11.99 -7.50
C VAL A 43 21.58 11.27 -8.16
N GLY A 44 22.69 11.98 -8.37
CA GLY A 44 23.90 11.42 -8.93
C GLY A 44 24.64 10.47 -7.97
N ASP A 45 24.57 10.73 -6.67
CA ASP A 45 25.20 9.89 -5.63
C ASP A 45 24.34 9.82 -4.38
N TYR A 46 23.67 8.69 -4.19
CA TYR A 46 22.87 8.44 -2.98
C TYR A 46 23.71 8.30 -1.70
N GLY A 47 25.04 8.21 -1.81
CA GLY A 47 25.95 8.33 -0.67
C GLY A 47 25.77 9.66 0.05
N LEU A 48 25.67 10.76 -0.71
CA LEU A 48 25.45 12.10 -0.17
C LEU A 48 24.11 12.24 0.57
N VAL A 49 23.07 11.54 0.11
CA VAL A 49 21.78 11.49 0.83
C VAL A 49 21.94 10.77 2.17
N ARG A 50 22.70 9.68 2.21
CA ARG A 50 23.00 8.94 3.44
C ARG A 50 23.83 9.75 4.41
N ASP A 51 24.80 10.53 3.92
CA ASP A 51 25.57 11.48 4.75
C ASP A 51 24.66 12.56 5.35
N ALA A 52 23.71 13.08 4.58
CA ALA A 52 22.71 14.01 5.09
C ALA A 52 21.81 13.36 6.17
N ILE A 53 21.41 12.10 5.98
CA ILE A 53 20.64 11.34 6.98
C ILE A 53 21.45 11.13 8.26
N GLU A 54 22.74 10.79 8.14
CA GLU A 54 23.64 10.65 9.27
C GLU A 54 23.78 11.96 10.06
N ASN A 55 23.93 13.08 9.35
CA ASN A 55 24.02 14.40 9.97
C ASN A 55 22.75 14.78 10.77
N VAL A 56 21.58 14.37 10.30
CA VAL A 56 20.29 14.63 10.99
C VAL A 56 20.05 13.65 12.14
N TYR A 57 20.48 12.40 12.01
CA TYR A 57 20.23 11.32 12.95
C TYR A 57 21.50 10.55 13.33
N PRO A 58 22.54 11.21 13.89
CA PRO A 58 23.85 10.59 14.11
C PRO A 58 23.78 9.38 15.06
N ASP A 59 22.88 9.40 16.05
CA ASP A 59 22.74 8.30 17.01
C ASP A 59 22.27 6.98 16.36
N LYS A 60 21.55 7.06 15.25
CA LYS A 60 20.98 5.89 14.56
C LYS A 60 21.77 5.48 13.32
N PHE A 61 22.36 6.46 12.63
CA PHE A 61 22.92 6.28 11.30
C PHE A 61 24.43 6.62 11.21
N ALA A 62 25.14 6.65 12.36
CA ALA A 62 26.59 6.81 12.33
C ALA A 62 27.26 5.82 11.38
N ASN A 63 28.17 6.29 10.53
CA ASN A 63 28.86 5.53 9.48
C ASN A 63 27.89 4.80 8.54
N PHE A 64 26.83 5.51 8.11
CA PHE A 64 25.75 4.90 7.33
C PHE A 64 26.26 4.26 6.04
N ASN A 65 27.12 4.95 5.30
CA ASN A 65 27.63 4.46 4.02
C ASN A 65 28.44 3.16 4.16
N GLU A 66 29.28 3.06 5.18
CA GLU A 66 30.09 1.87 5.44
C GLU A 66 29.21 0.71 5.90
N ARG A 67 28.40 0.95 6.93
CA ARG A 67 27.58 -0.08 7.58
C ARG A 67 26.51 -0.67 6.68
N LEU A 68 26.03 0.10 5.71
CA LEU A 68 24.99 -0.34 4.77
C LEU A 68 25.44 -1.55 3.95
N PHE A 69 26.71 -1.64 3.61
CA PHE A 69 27.27 -2.67 2.75
C PHE A 69 28.04 -3.76 3.49
N GLU A 70 28.07 -3.70 4.82
CA GLU A 70 28.58 -4.81 5.62
C GLU A 70 27.68 -6.05 5.44
N PRO A 71 28.22 -7.28 5.53
CA PRO A 71 27.42 -8.50 5.47
C PRO A 71 26.30 -8.51 6.51
N GLY A 72 25.04 -8.54 6.04
CA GLY A 72 23.86 -8.46 6.90
C GLY A 72 23.40 -7.05 7.26
N GLY A 73 24.12 -6.03 6.82
CA GLY A 73 23.78 -4.65 7.11
C GLY A 73 23.84 -4.30 8.60
N PHE A 74 22.99 -3.39 9.06
CA PHE A 74 22.96 -3.00 10.45
C PHE A 74 21.54 -2.87 11.02
N TRP A 75 21.44 -2.99 12.32
CA TRP A 75 20.21 -2.79 13.08
C TRP A 75 20.09 -1.35 13.56
N LYS A 76 19.08 -0.60 13.06
CA LYS A 76 18.86 0.80 13.45
C LYS A 76 18.22 0.97 14.84
N GLY A 77 17.86 -0.11 15.49
CA GLY A 77 17.10 -0.09 16.73
C GLY A 77 15.58 -0.02 16.51
N ASN A 78 14.86 -0.65 17.43
CA ASN A 78 13.42 -0.51 17.60
C ASN A 78 13.12 -0.71 19.09
N PRO A 79 12.92 0.36 19.87
CA PRO A 79 12.67 0.25 21.29
C PRO A 79 11.50 -0.67 21.64
N ALA A 80 10.44 -0.65 20.81
CA ALA A 80 9.26 -1.50 21.02
C ALA A 80 9.59 -3.00 20.96
N SER A 81 10.58 -3.42 20.17
CA SER A 81 11.03 -4.83 20.12
C SER A 81 11.64 -5.30 21.44
N HIS A 82 12.12 -4.37 22.25
CA HIS A 82 12.64 -4.59 23.60
C HIS A 82 11.63 -4.23 24.68
N ARG A 83 10.35 -4.03 24.35
CA ARG A 83 9.28 -3.59 25.23
C ARG A 83 9.60 -2.27 25.95
N LYS A 84 10.36 -1.41 25.30
CA LYS A 84 10.59 -0.03 25.71
C LYS A 84 9.66 0.87 24.92
N TRP A 85 8.80 1.57 25.63
CA TRP A 85 7.80 2.44 25.03
C TRP A 85 8.19 3.89 25.30
N GLU A 86 8.34 4.69 24.25
CA GLU A 86 8.71 6.11 24.32
C GLU A 86 7.44 6.98 24.40
N THR A 87 6.44 6.51 25.15
CA THR A 87 5.21 7.22 25.48
C THR A 87 5.33 7.90 26.82
N GLU A 88 4.48 8.86 27.13
CA GLU A 88 4.45 9.54 28.43
C GLU A 88 4.22 8.57 29.59
N SER A 89 3.37 7.57 29.38
CA SER A 89 3.08 6.52 30.36
C SER A 89 4.17 5.45 30.50
N GLY A 90 5.13 5.40 29.57
CA GLY A 90 6.13 4.34 29.47
C GLY A 90 5.54 2.96 29.12
N LYS A 91 4.28 2.90 28.66
CA LYS A 91 3.56 1.68 28.27
C LYS A 91 3.07 1.79 26.84
N ALA A 92 2.78 0.63 26.22
CA ALA A 92 2.11 0.62 24.93
C ALA A 92 0.74 1.31 25.04
N GLU A 93 0.46 2.22 24.13
CA GLU A 93 -0.80 2.95 24.09
C GLU A 93 -1.59 2.54 22.85
N PHE A 94 -2.85 2.19 23.07
CA PHE A 94 -3.78 1.83 22.00
C PHE A 94 -4.59 3.06 21.60
N ASN A 95 -4.49 3.42 20.32
CA ASN A 95 -5.28 4.51 19.78
C ASN A 95 -6.57 3.97 19.21
N VAL A 96 -7.69 4.53 19.64
CA VAL A 96 -8.99 4.29 19.01
C VAL A 96 -9.15 5.33 17.90
N PRO A 97 -9.33 4.93 16.63
CA PRO A 97 -9.56 5.87 15.54
C PRO A 97 -10.81 6.70 15.81
N ARG A 98 -10.70 8.04 15.74
CA ARG A 98 -11.81 8.96 16.02
C ARG A 98 -13.02 8.76 15.12
N ALA A 99 -12.80 8.22 13.91
CA ALA A 99 -13.84 7.96 12.93
C ALA A 99 -14.44 6.54 13.03
N MET A 100 -14.06 5.75 14.04
CA MET A 100 -14.54 4.37 14.14
C MET A 100 -16.05 4.29 14.32
N ASP A 101 -16.63 5.24 15.08
CA ASP A 101 -18.07 5.34 15.28
C ASP A 101 -18.80 5.91 14.05
N ALA A 102 -18.11 6.76 13.27
CA ALA A 102 -18.65 7.37 12.06
C ALA A 102 -18.54 6.45 10.81
N SER A 103 -17.72 5.41 10.87
CA SER A 103 -17.50 4.50 9.72
C SER A 103 -18.72 3.63 9.40
N GLY A 104 -19.82 3.77 10.17
CA GLY A 104 -21.04 3.00 9.95
C GLY A 104 -20.72 1.51 9.80
N ILE A 105 -20.56 0.77 10.90
CA ILE A 105 -20.12 -0.63 10.84
C ILE A 105 -21.16 -1.50 10.12
N ALA A 106 -22.45 -1.15 10.22
CA ALA A 106 -23.51 -1.82 9.49
C ALA A 106 -23.94 -0.99 8.28
N PRO A 107 -23.83 -1.51 7.05
CA PRO A 107 -24.42 -0.87 5.89
C PRO A 107 -25.94 -0.73 6.08
N ALA A 108 -26.54 0.30 5.52
CA ALA A 108 -28.00 0.42 5.45
C ALA A 108 -28.59 -0.76 4.65
N GLU A 109 -29.90 -1.01 4.82
CA GLU A 109 -30.58 -2.08 4.09
C GLU A 109 -30.39 -1.94 2.57
N GLY A 110 -30.02 -3.05 1.93
CA GLY A 110 -29.73 -3.07 0.49
C GLY A 110 -28.33 -2.58 0.09
N ARG A 111 -27.52 -2.13 1.03
CA ARG A 111 -26.14 -1.67 0.81
C ARG A 111 -25.15 -2.67 1.38
N MET A 112 -23.96 -2.72 0.77
CA MET A 112 -22.87 -3.56 1.23
C MET A 112 -21.59 -2.74 1.39
N ARG A 113 -20.73 -3.14 2.30
CA ARG A 113 -19.43 -2.49 2.48
C ARG A 113 -18.41 -3.11 1.55
N LEU A 114 -17.88 -2.31 0.65
CA LEU A 114 -16.76 -2.72 -0.19
C LEU A 114 -15.43 -2.68 0.60
N ILE A 115 -14.67 -3.76 0.49
CA ILE A 115 -13.31 -3.89 1.03
C ILE A 115 -12.40 -4.23 -0.13
N THR A 116 -11.50 -3.31 -0.49
CA THR A 116 -10.48 -3.58 -1.50
C THR A 116 -9.31 -4.33 -0.90
N LEU A 117 -8.86 -5.37 -1.59
CA LEU A 117 -7.86 -6.32 -1.13
C LEU A 117 -6.72 -6.44 -2.14
N ARG A 118 -5.53 -6.73 -1.68
CA ARG A 118 -4.46 -7.23 -2.56
C ARG A 118 -4.59 -8.73 -2.75
N SER A 119 -4.37 -9.20 -3.98
CA SER A 119 -4.20 -10.62 -4.21
C SER A 119 -2.90 -11.13 -3.60
N ASN A 120 -2.78 -12.43 -3.47
CA ASN A 120 -1.49 -13.03 -3.14
C ASN A 120 -0.44 -12.66 -4.21
N ASP A 121 0.79 -12.46 -3.77
CA ASP A 121 1.92 -12.03 -4.62
C ASP A 121 1.75 -10.62 -5.26
N GLN A 122 0.76 -9.84 -4.84
CA GLN A 122 0.63 -8.44 -5.19
C GLN A 122 1.30 -7.56 -4.13
N PHE A 123 2.31 -6.81 -4.57
CA PHE A 123 3.05 -5.87 -3.72
C PHE A 123 2.61 -4.41 -3.97
N ASN A 124 3.45 -3.45 -3.62
CA ASN A 124 3.20 -2.03 -3.87
C ASN A 124 3.29 -1.65 -5.36
N THR A 125 3.90 -2.50 -6.18
CA THR A 125 3.93 -2.36 -7.62
C THR A 125 2.63 -2.85 -8.24
N THR A 126 2.32 -2.39 -9.46
CA THR A 126 1.15 -2.82 -10.22
C THR A 126 1.33 -4.17 -10.93
N ILE A 127 2.47 -4.85 -10.69
CA ILE A 127 2.74 -6.16 -11.27
C ILE A 127 2.08 -7.22 -10.40
N TYR A 128 1.12 -7.93 -10.95
CA TYR A 128 0.38 -9.00 -10.30
C TYR A 128 -0.08 -10.04 -11.32
N GLY A 129 -0.26 -11.28 -10.83
CA GLY A 129 -0.80 -12.38 -11.64
C GLY A 129 -2.32 -12.50 -11.52
N TYR A 130 -2.87 -13.40 -12.34
CA TYR A 130 -4.30 -13.76 -12.31
C TYR A 130 -4.57 -15.04 -11.52
N ASP A 131 -3.66 -15.40 -10.62
CA ASP A 131 -3.78 -16.59 -9.77
C ASP A 131 -3.52 -16.22 -8.31
N ASP A 132 -4.60 -16.09 -7.54
CA ASP A 132 -4.54 -15.95 -6.09
C ASP A 132 -4.68 -17.33 -5.45
N ARG A 133 -3.59 -18.04 -5.37
CA ARG A 133 -3.54 -19.40 -4.84
C ARG A 133 -4.02 -19.53 -3.39
N PHE A 134 -3.95 -18.47 -2.57
CA PHE A 134 -4.41 -18.52 -1.19
C PHE A 134 -5.92 -18.38 -1.07
N ARG A 135 -6.56 -17.72 -2.05
CA ARG A 135 -8.02 -17.59 -2.10
C ARG A 135 -8.68 -18.55 -3.08
N GLY A 136 -7.87 -19.29 -3.88
CA GLY A 136 -8.40 -20.19 -4.89
C GLY A 136 -9.07 -19.46 -6.06
N ILE A 137 -8.71 -18.20 -6.30
CA ILE A 137 -9.27 -17.37 -7.37
C ILE A 137 -8.27 -17.33 -8.50
N SER A 138 -8.69 -17.75 -9.70
CA SER A 138 -7.82 -17.80 -10.88
C SER A 138 -8.51 -17.30 -12.14
N GLY A 139 -7.71 -16.93 -13.13
CA GLY A 139 -8.14 -16.52 -14.48
C GLY A 139 -8.66 -15.09 -14.59
N THR A 140 -9.07 -14.46 -13.50
CA THR A 140 -9.52 -13.06 -13.50
C THR A 140 -9.35 -12.43 -12.11
N ARG A 141 -9.21 -11.12 -12.11
CA ARG A 141 -9.22 -10.30 -10.90
C ARG A 141 -10.56 -9.54 -10.75
N MET A 142 -11.40 -9.58 -11.79
CA MET A 142 -12.74 -9.01 -11.78
C MET A 142 -13.67 -9.93 -10.99
N VAL A 143 -13.61 -9.83 -9.66
CA VAL A 143 -14.37 -10.67 -8.73
C VAL A 143 -15.03 -9.85 -7.62
N ALA A 144 -16.20 -10.31 -7.19
CA ALA A 144 -16.88 -9.86 -5.99
C ALA A 144 -16.95 -11.05 -5.01
N MET A 145 -16.09 -11.04 -4.00
CA MET A 145 -16.08 -12.03 -2.93
C MET A 145 -17.20 -11.71 -1.96
N MET A 146 -18.13 -12.64 -1.76
CA MET A 146 -19.33 -12.41 -0.98
C MET A 146 -19.60 -13.56 -0.01
N ASN A 147 -20.23 -13.22 1.11
CA ASN A 147 -20.73 -14.24 2.03
C ASN A 147 -21.85 -15.06 1.39
N LYS A 148 -21.88 -16.36 1.66
CA LYS A 148 -22.91 -17.28 1.17
C LYS A 148 -24.34 -16.82 1.51
N ALA A 149 -24.55 -16.29 2.71
CA ALA A 149 -25.86 -15.80 3.15
C ALA A 149 -26.28 -14.57 2.32
N ASP A 150 -25.37 -13.66 2.01
CA ASP A 150 -25.66 -12.49 1.17
C ASP A 150 -25.93 -12.87 -0.28
N ILE A 151 -25.19 -13.84 -0.84
CA ILE A 151 -25.45 -14.39 -2.17
C ILE A 151 -26.87 -14.93 -2.25
N ALA A 152 -27.28 -15.74 -1.27
CA ALA A 152 -28.63 -16.30 -1.20
C ALA A 152 -29.72 -15.23 -1.00
N LYS A 153 -29.48 -14.27 -0.11
CA LYS A 153 -30.40 -13.16 0.18
C LYS A 153 -30.63 -12.27 -1.03
N LEU A 154 -29.62 -12.06 -1.85
CA LEU A 154 -29.70 -11.25 -3.07
C LEU A 154 -30.17 -12.05 -4.29
N GLY A 155 -30.46 -13.35 -4.14
CA GLY A 155 -30.86 -14.21 -5.25
C GLY A 155 -29.79 -14.44 -6.30
N LEU A 156 -28.51 -14.29 -5.91
CA LEU A 156 -27.35 -14.50 -6.77
C LEU A 156 -26.88 -15.95 -6.71
N SER A 157 -25.94 -16.28 -7.57
CA SER A 157 -25.25 -17.58 -7.59
C SER A 157 -23.75 -17.38 -7.68
N ASP A 158 -22.97 -18.31 -7.11
CA ASP A 158 -21.54 -18.36 -7.30
C ASP A 158 -21.20 -18.46 -8.79
N GLY A 159 -20.24 -17.71 -9.26
CA GLY A 159 -19.86 -17.59 -10.68
C GLY A 159 -20.73 -16.65 -11.51
N GLN A 160 -21.85 -16.14 -11.00
CA GLN A 160 -22.69 -15.16 -11.72
C GLN A 160 -21.93 -13.85 -11.92
N THR A 161 -22.18 -13.19 -13.06
CA THR A 161 -21.63 -11.86 -13.33
C THR A 161 -22.57 -10.78 -12.82
N ILE A 162 -22.00 -9.80 -12.10
CA ILE A 162 -22.71 -8.64 -11.54
C ILE A 162 -21.99 -7.34 -11.83
N ALA A 163 -22.65 -6.23 -11.55
CA ALA A 163 -22.06 -4.90 -11.42
C ALA A 163 -22.12 -4.44 -9.96
N LEU A 164 -21.18 -3.63 -9.56
CA LEU A 164 -21.21 -2.88 -8.31
C LEU A 164 -21.32 -1.40 -8.62
N GLU A 165 -22.19 -0.71 -7.91
CA GLU A 165 -22.38 0.72 -7.99
C GLU A 165 -22.01 1.37 -6.66
N SER A 166 -21.28 2.47 -6.69
CA SER A 166 -20.94 3.24 -5.50
C SER A 166 -22.17 4.02 -5.03
N ASP A 167 -22.38 4.04 -3.73
CA ASP A 167 -23.41 4.82 -3.08
C ASP A 167 -22.83 6.05 -2.37
N ALA A 168 -21.69 6.54 -2.84
CA ALA A 168 -21.08 7.76 -2.33
C ALA A 168 -21.89 8.98 -2.78
N ASP A 169 -22.30 9.84 -1.82
CA ASP A 169 -23.03 11.09 -2.10
C ASP A 169 -22.02 12.22 -2.40
N ASP A 170 -21.30 12.07 -3.50
CA ASP A 170 -20.31 13.06 -3.96
C ASP A 170 -20.62 13.61 -5.37
N GLY A 171 -21.75 13.22 -5.95
CA GLY A 171 -22.22 13.68 -7.27
C GLY A 171 -21.61 12.94 -8.44
N GLU A 172 -20.87 11.85 -8.21
CA GLU A 172 -20.24 11.05 -9.25
C GLU A 172 -20.84 9.64 -9.30
N ASP A 173 -21.34 9.23 -10.46
CA ASP A 173 -21.81 7.88 -10.68
C ASP A 173 -20.60 6.97 -10.99
N ARG A 174 -20.36 5.97 -10.14
CA ARG A 174 -19.30 4.99 -10.32
C ARG A 174 -19.87 3.60 -10.36
N VAL A 175 -19.63 2.91 -11.47
CA VAL A 175 -20.08 1.53 -11.69
C VAL A 175 -18.92 0.70 -12.20
N VAL A 176 -18.73 -0.49 -11.62
CA VAL A 176 -17.81 -1.50 -12.11
C VAL A 176 -18.60 -2.72 -12.52
N GLU A 177 -18.61 -3.02 -13.80
CA GLU A 177 -19.32 -4.15 -14.40
C GLU A 177 -18.42 -5.37 -14.59
N GLY A 178 -19.02 -6.53 -14.85
CA GLY A 178 -18.29 -7.74 -15.22
C GLY A 178 -17.62 -8.46 -14.05
N LEU A 179 -18.05 -8.21 -12.84
CA LEU A 179 -17.52 -8.85 -11.66
C LEU A 179 -18.14 -10.25 -11.46
N ARG A 180 -17.30 -11.27 -11.37
CA ARG A 180 -17.73 -12.63 -11.04
C ARG A 180 -17.98 -12.78 -9.54
N VAL A 181 -19.17 -13.17 -9.14
CA VAL A 181 -19.48 -13.54 -7.74
C VAL A 181 -18.62 -14.74 -7.34
N VAL A 182 -17.99 -14.65 -6.18
CA VAL A 182 -17.21 -15.73 -5.57
C VAL A 182 -17.69 -15.92 -4.14
N GLU A 183 -18.22 -17.11 -3.82
CA GLU A 183 -18.53 -17.46 -2.44
C GLU A 183 -17.25 -17.46 -1.61
N TYR A 184 -17.20 -16.64 -0.56
CA TYR A 184 -16.00 -16.47 0.25
C TYR A 184 -16.36 -16.26 1.72
N ASN A 185 -15.46 -16.68 2.60
CA ASN A 185 -15.63 -16.49 4.04
C ASN A 185 -15.31 -15.05 4.44
N ILE A 186 -16.24 -14.15 4.20
CA ILE A 186 -16.22 -12.72 4.56
C ILE A 186 -17.45 -12.42 5.43
N PRO A 187 -17.44 -11.44 6.32
CA PRO A 187 -18.63 -11.07 7.09
C PRO A 187 -19.82 -10.71 6.21
N GLU A 188 -21.03 -11.03 6.68
CA GLU A 188 -22.26 -10.60 6.02
C GLU A 188 -22.32 -9.07 5.90
N GLY A 189 -22.91 -8.59 4.80
CA GLY A 189 -22.97 -7.17 4.47
C GLY A 189 -21.66 -6.59 3.92
N CYS A 190 -20.67 -7.45 3.64
CA CYS A 190 -19.39 -7.05 3.05
C CYS A 190 -19.18 -7.65 1.65
N ILE A 191 -18.52 -6.90 0.78
CA ILE A 191 -18.00 -7.39 -0.50
C ILE A 191 -16.50 -7.17 -0.51
N GLY A 192 -15.73 -8.21 -0.84
CA GLY A 192 -14.30 -8.14 -1.08
C GLY A 192 -14.01 -8.10 -2.57
N GLY A 193 -13.07 -7.29 -2.98
CA GLY A 193 -12.59 -7.28 -4.35
C GLY A 193 -11.14 -6.80 -4.46
N TYR A 194 -10.53 -7.00 -5.61
CA TYR A 194 -9.12 -6.67 -5.76
C TYR A 194 -8.87 -5.19 -6.01
N TYR A 195 -7.80 -4.70 -5.42
CA TYR A 195 -7.13 -3.47 -5.78
C TYR A 195 -6.17 -3.75 -6.96
N PRO A 196 -6.09 -2.94 -8.03
CA PRO A 196 -6.76 -1.64 -8.18
C PRO A 196 -8.16 -1.70 -8.82
N GLU A 197 -8.65 -2.86 -9.25
CA GLU A 197 -9.85 -2.99 -10.08
C GLU A 197 -11.09 -2.34 -9.44
N LEU A 198 -11.26 -2.50 -8.12
CA LEU A 198 -12.39 -1.93 -7.40
C LEU A 198 -12.09 -0.63 -6.65
N ASN A 199 -10.92 -0.03 -6.86
CA ASN A 199 -10.59 1.26 -6.25
C ASN A 199 -11.32 2.44 -6.91
N TYR A 200 -11.97 2.20 -8.05
CA TYR A 200 -12.77 3.19 -8.75
C TYR A 200 -14.09 3.51 -7.99
N LEU A 201 -14.62 2.53 -7.26
CA LEU A 201 -15.81 2.67 -6.43
C LEU A 201 -15.47 3.34 -5.10
#